data_e5c8ed8c4ccc4f6f3474bacc7a5332a9
#
_entry.id   e5c8ed8c4ccc4f6f3474bacc7a5332a9
#
_cell.length_a   1.000
_cell.length_b   1.000
_cell.length_c   1.000
_cell.angle_alpha   90.00
_cell.angle_beta   90.00
_cell.angle_gamma   90.00
#
_symmetry.space_group_name_H-M   'P 1'
#
loop_
_entity.id
_entity.type
_entity.pdbx_description
1 polymer ?
#
loop_
_entity_poly.entity_id
_entity_poly.type
_entity_poly.pdbx_seq_one_letter_code
_entity_poly.pdbx_strand_id
1 'polypeptide(L)'
;TAERLYPLDLFAAHALTLSIQRYGQNERTLFSFLESTGGGSLQSFKDSEHTTYNLADVYDYDIYNFHSFLSEINLDSAAWAGIRVSLERVEGLFDTEVADDAIKLVKTIGMINLFGNAGVSFTKKDLSLYAKNALGIISPEGVIDLLAQHKIIRYAEYKSQYVLFEGTDV
;
A
#
# COMPACT_ATOMS: atom_id res chain seq x y z
N THR A 1 -22.80 0.50 2.40
CA THR A 1 -21.73 1.34 1.87
C THR A 1 -20.51 0.55 1.44
N ALA A 2 -19.96 -0.34 2.27
CA ALA A 2 -18.85 -1.21 1.86
C ALA A 2 -19.25 -2.17 0.72
N GLU A 3 -20.47 -2.66 0.72
CA GLU A 3 -21.00 -3.53 -0.31
C GLU A 3 -21.09 -2.87 -1.69
N ARG A 4 -21.27 -1.54 -1.72
CA ARG A 4 -21.32 -0.78 -2.97
C ARG A 4 -19.95 -0.57 -3.61
N LEU A 5 -18.88 -0.70 -2.84
CA LEU A 5 -17.50 -0.51 -3.31
C LEU A 5 -16.81 -1.83 -3.68
N TYR A 6 -17.45 -2.97 -3.37
CA TYR A 6 -16.87 -4.26 -3.75
C TYR A 6 -16.56 -4.30 -5.27
N PRO A 7 -15.39 -4.80 -5.68
CA PRO A 7 -14.32 -5.41 -4.87
C PRO A 7 -13.31 -4.44 -4.25
N LEU A 8 -13.55 -3.15 -4.26
CA LEU A 8 -12.68 -2.09 -3.77
C LEU A 8 -12.95 -1.81 -2.29
N ASP A 9 -11.97 -1.94 -1.42
CA ASP A 9 -12.14 -1.59 -0.02
C ASP A 9 -12.09 -0.07 0.22
N LEU A 10 -12.57 0.39 1.38
CA LEU A 10 -12.68 1.82 1.69
C LEU A 10 -11.31 2.52 1.75
N PHE A 11 -10.29 1.87 2.30
CA PHE A 11 -8.95 2.45 2.38
C PHE A 11 -8.33 2.54 0.99
N ALA A 12 -8.49 1.51 0.17
CA ALA A 12 -8.04 1.51 -1.21
C ALA A 12 -8.76 2.57 -2.04
N ALA A 13 -10.07 2.72 -1.88
CA ALA A 13 -10.84 3.75 -2.56
C ALA A 13 -10.35 5.16 -2.20
N HIS A 14 -10.08 5.41 -0.94
CA HIS A 14 -9.56 6.70 -0.48
C HIS A 14 -8.16 6.98 -1.02
N ALA A 15 -7.24 6.01 -0.89
CA ALA A 15 -5.87 6.13 -1.39
C ALA A 15 -5.84 6.33 -2.91
N LEU A 16 -6.64 5.57 -3.65
CA LEU A 16 -6.74 5.69 -5.10
C LEU A 16 -7.26 7.07 -5.52
N THR A 17 -8.29 7.57 -4.85
CA THR A 17 -8.83 8.91 -5.11
C THR A 17 -7.75 9.98 -4.92
N LEU A 18 -7.00 9.91 -3.83
CA LEU A 18 -5.91 10.85 -3.58
C LEU A 18 -4.75 10.70 -4.57
N SER A 19 -4.41 9.46 -4.96
CA SER A 19 -3.40 9.21 -6.01
C SER A 19 -3.77 9.88 -7.32
N ILE A 20 -4.99 9.68 -7.76
CA ILE A 20 -5.50 10.26 -9.00
C ILE A 20 -5.52 11.79 -8.93
N GLN A 21 -5.92 12.36 -7.78
CA GLN A 21 -5.89 13.81 -7.58
C GLN A 21 -4.47 14.40 -7.60
N ARG A 22 -3.50 13.71 -7.00
CA ARG A 22 -2.11 14.19 -6.92
C ARG A 22 -1.32 13.96 -8.20
N TYR A 23 -1.49 12.81 -8.83
CA TYR A 23 -0.62 12.32 -9.91
C TYR A 23 -1.34 12.19 -11.24
N GLY A 24 -2.66 12.10 -11.23
CA GLY A 24 -3.46 12.05 -12.45
C GLY A 24 -3.60 13.44 -13.07
N GLN A 25 -3.51 13.51 -14.39
CA GLN A 25 -3.52 14.78 -15.11
C GLN A 25 -4.93 15.24 -15.51
N ASN A 26 -5.93 14.34 -15.46
CA ASN A 26 -7.31 14.65 -15.84
C ASN A 26 -8.30 13.56 -15.43
N GLU A 27 -9.60 13.81 -15.64
CA GLU A 27 -10.70 12.87 -15.32
C GLU A 27 -10.59 11.53 -16.05
N ARG A 28 -9.88 11.44 -17.15
CA ARG A 28 -9.68 10.20 -17.91
C ARG A 28 -8.94 9.14 -17.09
N THR A 29 -8.13 9.54 -16.11
CA THR A 29 -7.38 8.60 -15.27
C THR A 29 -8.31 7.70 -14.45
N LEU A 30 -9.38 8.25 -13.88
CA LEU A 30 -10.37 7.46 -13.15
C LEU A 30 -11.11 6.48 -14.06
N PHE A 31 -11.54 6.93 -15.24
CA PHE A 31 -12.16 6.06 -16.23
C PHE A 31 -11.21 4.94 -16.67
N SER A 32 -9.94 5.25 -16.88
CA SER A 32 -8.92 4.24 -17.20
C SER A 32 -8.79 3.18 -16.12
N PHE A 33 -8.85 3.57 -14.85
CA PHE A 33 -8.84 2.61 -13.75
C PHE A 33 -10.07 1.69 -13.78
N LEU A 34 -11.26 2.26 -14.02
CA LEU A 34 -12.52 1.50 -13.99
C LEU A 34 -12.70 0.58 -15.19
N GLU A 35 -12.26 1.00 -16.37
CA GLU A 35 -12.59 0.33 -17.64
C GLU A 35 -11.40 -0.37 -18.30
N SER A 36 -10.17 0.03 -18.00
CA SER A 36 -9.01 -0.56 -18.67
C SER A 36 -8.73 -1.97 -18.16
N THR A 37 -8.18 -2.79 -19.05
CA THR A 37 -7.65 -4.12 -18.71
C THR A 37 -6.15 -4.07 -18.38
N GLY A 38 -5.59 -2.87 -18.28
CA GLY A 38 -4.18 -2.66 -17.95
C GLY A 38 -3.82 -3.06 -16.52
N GLY A 39 -2.54 -3.24 -16.26
CA GLY A 39 -2.04 -3.70 -14.96
C GLY A 39 -2.54 -2.86 -13.78
N GLY A 40 -3.07 -3.51 -12.78
CA GLY A 40 -3.56 -2.89 -11.56
C GLY A 40 -4.94 -2.23 -11.66
N SER A 41 -5.59 -2.23 -12.83
CA SER A 41 -6.93 -1.67 -12.98
C SER A 41 -8.01 -2.53 -12.31
N LEU A 42 -9.19 -1.94 -12.08
CA LEU A 42 -10.29 -2.66 -11.46
C LEU A 42 -10.78 -3.84 -12.32
N GLN A 43 -10.78 -3.72 -13.65
CA GLN A 43 -11.16 -4.81 -14.53
C GLN A 43 -10.15 -5.96 -14.49
N SER A 44 -8.87 -5.63 -14.56
CA SER A 44 -7.79 -6.60 -14.40
C SER A 44 -7.89 -7.36 -13.07
N PHE A 45 -8.28 -6.66 -11.99
CA PHE A 45 -8.50 -7.28 -10.69
C PHE A 45 -9.71 -8.22 -10.68
N LYS A 46 -10.82 -7.85 -11.30
CA LYS A 46 -12.02 -8.72 -11.37
C LYS A 46 -11.75 -10.05 -12.03
N ASP A 47 -10.79 -10.08 -12.93
CA ASP A 47 -10.39 -11.30 -13.63
C ASP A 47 -9.38 -12.14 -12.84
N SER A 48 -8.99 -11.69 -11.65
CA SER A 48 -8.05 -12.38 -10.76
C SER A 48 -8.76 -13.13 -9.64
N GLU A 49 -8.05 -14.03 -8.97
CA GLU A 49 -8.58 -14.82 -7.84
C GLU A 49 -8.57 -14.05 -6.50
N HIS A 50 -8.19 -12.79 -6.49
CA HIS A 50 -8.17 -11.97 -5.28
C HIS A 50 -9.59 -11.65 -4.80
N THR A 51 -9.77 -11.59 -3.49
CA THR A 51 -11.08 -11.36 -2.88
C THR A 51 -11.45 -9.87 -2.79
N THR A 52 -10.47 -8.98 -2.64
CA THR A 52 -10.72 -7.54 -2.43
C THR A 52 -9.58 -6.72 -3.03
N TYR A 53 -9.92 -5.67 -3.80
CA TYR A 53 -8.93 -4.68 -4.25
C TYR A 53 -8.48 -3.86 -3.05
N ASN A 54 -7.21 -3.92 -2.70
CA ASN A 54 -6.66 -3.41 -1.44
C ASN A 54 -5.55 -2.37 -1.64
N LEU A 55 -4.99 -1.87 -0.55
CA LEU A 55 -3.94 -0.84 -0.59
C LEU A 55 -2.67 -1.29 -1.32
N ALA A 56 -2.31 -2.56 -1.25
CA ALA A 56 -1.17 -3.08 -2.01
C ALA A 56 -1.44 -3.02 -3.52
N ASP A 57 -2.67 -3.28 -3.94
CA ASP A 57 -3.09 -3.15 -5.34
C ASP A 57 -3.06 -1.70 -5.82
N VAL A 58 -3.42 -0.75 -4.96
CA VAL A 58 -3.29 0.69 -5.26
C VAL A 58 -1.83 1.07 -5.49
N TYR A 59 -0.91 0.57 -4.66
CA TYR A 59 0.52 0.78 -4.87
C TYR A 59 0.95 0.30 -6.27
N ASP A 60 0.57 -0.91 -6.63
CA ASP A 60 0.93 -1.48 -7.93
C ASP A 60 0.33 -0.67 -9.09
N TYR A 61 -0.90 -0.21 -8.94
CA TYR A 61 -1.55 0.67 -9.92
C TYR A 61 -0.80 1.99 -10.07
N ASP A 62 -0.43 2.64 -8.96
CA ASP A 62 0.27 3.92 -8.98
C ASP A 62 1.65 3.79 -9.63
N ILE A 63 2.41 2.76 -9.29
CA ILE A 63 3.72 2.49 -9.91
C ILE A 63 3.57 2.27 -11.42
N TYR A 64 2.59 1.50 -11.85
CA TYR A 64 2.37 1.22 -13.26
C TYR A 64 1.94 2.45 -14.06
N ASN A 65 1.00 3.23 -13.53
CA ASN A 65 0.36 4.32 -14.28
C ASN A 65 1.03 5.67 -14.10
N PHE A 66 1.72 5.90 -12.98
CA PHE A 66 2.34 7.19 -12.64
C PHE A 66 3.86 7.13 -12.56
N HIS A 67 4.48 6.09 -13.08
CA HIS A 67 5.93 5.88 -12.99
C HIS A 67 6.75 7.12 -13.41
N SER A 68 6.40 7.72 -14.52
CA SER A 68 7.11 8.91 -15.02
C SER A 68 7.04 10.08 -14.03
N PHE A 69 5.86 10.31 -13.43
CA PHE A 69 5.66 11.34 -12.43
C PHE A 69 6.42 11.03 -11.13
N LEU A 70 6.33 9.78 -10.67
CA LEU A 70 6.95 9.35 -9.41
C LEU A 70 8.47 9.27 -9.48
N SER A 71 9.05 9.14 -10.68
CA SER A 71 10.50 9.18 -10.89
C SER A 71 11.07 10.60 -10.93
N GLU A 72 10.23 11.60 -11.09
CA GLU A 72 10.62 13.00 -11.01
C GLU A 72 10.66 13.48 -9.56
N ILE A 73 11.40 14.56 -9.29
CA ILE A 73 11.44 15.17 -7.96
C ILE A 73 10.08 15.81 -7.66
N ASN A 74 9.39 15.34 -6.65
CA ASN A 74 8.11 15.86 -6.17
C ASN A 74 8.06 15.80 -4.64
N LEU A 75 6.97 16.31 -4.03
CA LEU A 75 6.83 16.37 -2.57
C LEU A 75 6.82 14.99 -1.90
N ASP A 76 6.43 13.96 -2.63
CA ASP A 76 6.30 12.59 -2.10
C ASP A 76 7.49 11.69 -2.50
N SER A 77 8.52 12.23 -3.16
CA SER A 77 9.65 11.45 -3.69
C SER A 77 10.35 10.62 -2.63
N ALA A 78 10.58 11.19 -1.45
CA ALA A 78 11.24 10.50 -0.35
C ALA A 78 10.40 9.32 0.15
N ALA A 79 9.08 9.50 0.26
CA ALA A 79 8.16 8.46 0.71
C ALA A 79 8.11 7.29 -0.30
N TRP A 80 8.03 7.58 -1.60
CA TRP A 80 8.06 6.54 -2.64
C TRP A 80 9.39 5.79 -2.67
N ALA A 81 10.49 6.51 -2.52
CA ALA A 81 11.83 5.90 -2.42
C ALA A 81 11.94 5.00 -1.19
N GLY A 82 11.40 5.44 -0.05
CA GLY A 82 11.35 4.64 1.18
C GLY A 82 10.60 3.33 1.02
N ILE A 83 9.47 3.34 0.31
CA ILE A 83 8.72 2.12 0.00
C ILE A 83 9.57 1.17 -0.85
N ARG A 84 10.19 1.67 -1.91
CA ARG A 84 11.03 0.87 -2.80
C ARG A 84 12.20 0.21 -2.04
N VAL A 85 12.91 0.99 -1.24
CA VAL A 85 14.04 0.47 -0.43
C VAL A 85 13.56 -0.59 0.56
N SER A 86 12.41 -0.38 1.20
CA SER A 86 11.83 -1.36 2.11
C SER A 86 11.46 -2.67 1.40
N LEU A 87 10.91 -2.59 0.19
CA LEU A 87 10.59 -3.77 -0.61
C LEU A 87 11.85 -4.55 -1.02
N GLU A 88 12.90 -3.85 -1.44
CA GLU A 88 14.20 -4.47 -1.76
C GLU A 88 14.79 -5.19 -0.54
N ARG A 89 14.70 -4.59 0.65
CA ARG A 89 15.16 -5.20 1.90
C ARG A 89 14.38 -6.46 2.24
N VAL A 90 13.06 -6.43 2.07
CA VAL A 90 12.21 -7.61 2.30
C VAL A 90 12.62 -8.76 1.39
N GLU A 91 12.79 -8.49 0.11
CA GLU A 91 13.20 -9.51 -0.87
C GLU A 91 14.57 -10.12 -0.54
N GLY A 92 15.47 -9.33 0.04
CA GLY A 92 16.80 -9.79 0.42
C GLY A 92 16.87 -10.53 1.74
N LEU A 93 15.89 -10.34 2.64
CA LEU A 93 15.94 -10.88 4.01
C LEU A 93 15.06 -12.11 4.23
N PHE A 94 13.99 -12.29 3.49
CA PHE A 94 13.00 -13.32 3.73
C PHE A 94 12.91 -14.30 2.56
N ASP A 95 12.54 -15.54 2.88
CA ASP A 95 12.21 -16.54 1.87
C ASP A 95 10.85 -16.20 1.20
N THR A 96 10.55 -16.89 0.11
CA THR A 96 9.47 -16.53 -0.80
C THR A 96 8.11 -16.40 -0.11
N GLU A 97 7.78 -17.32 0.78
CA GLU A 97 6.45 -17.35 1.41
C GLU A 97 6.25 -16.17 2.38
N VAL A 98 7.23 -15.93 3.23
CA VAL A 98 7.21 -14.78 4.16
C VAL A 98 7.37 -13.47 3.40
N ALA A 99 8.21 -13.45 2.37
CA ALA A 99 8.43 -12.25 1.56
C ALA A 99 7.15 -11.76 0.89
N ASP A 100 6.33 -12.65 0.34
CA ASP A 100 5.07 -12.26 -0.31
C ASP A 100 4.13 -11.52 0.67
N ASP A 101 3.96 -12.05 1.87
CA ASP A 101 3.15 -11.41 2.91
C ASP A 101 3.78 -10.09 3.39
N ALA A 102 5.09 -10.08 3.59
CA ALA A 102 5.83 -8.88 4.00
C ALA A 102 5.76 -7.76 2.94
N ILE A 103 5.84 -8.11 1.66
CA ILE A 103 5.68 -7.17 0.54
C ILE A 103 4.30 -6.50 0.58
N LYS A 104 3.24 -7.28 0.76
CA LYS A 104 1.88 -6.74 0.87
C LYS A 104 1.75 -5.77 2.05
N LEU A 105 2.32 -6.11 3.19
CA LEU A 105 2.32 -5.25 4.39
C LEU A 105 3.11 -3.97 4.19
N VAL A 106 4.29 -4.04 3.60
CA VAL A 106 5.11 -2.85 3.31
C VAL A 106 4.39 -1.91 2.35
N LYS A 107 3.81 -2.43 1.29
CA LYS A 107 3.00 -1.63 0.35
C LYS A 107 1.82 -0.95 1.06
N THR A 108 1.13 -1.69 1.90
CA THR A 108 -0.02 -1.19 2.69
C THR A 108 0.40 -0.09 3.65
N ILE A 109 1.46 -0.29 4.42
CA ILE A 109 1.98 0.72 5.35
C ILE A 109 2.43 1.96 4.59
N GLY A 110 3.13 1.79 3.48
CA GLY A 110 3.54 2.90 2.62
C GLY A 110 2.36 3.73 2.11
N MET A 111 1.29 3.08 1.67
CA MET A 111 0.07 3.76 1.21
C MET A 111 -0.63 4.49 2.35
N ILE A 112 -0.69 3.91 3.54
CA ILE A 112 -1.24 4.58 4.73
C ILE A 112 -0.41 5.81 5.09
N ASN A 113 0.91 5.71 5.03
CA ASN A 113 1.79 6.85 5.31
C ASN A 113 1.63 7.98 4.29
N LEU A 114 1.43 7.66 3.02
CA LEU A 114 1.26 8.65 1.94
C LEU A 114 -0.12 9.31 1.95
N PHE A 115 -1.17 8.53 2.14
CA PHE A 115 -2.55 8.95 1.89
C PHE A 115 -3.44 8.89 3.11
N GLY A 116 -2.95 8.40 4.25
CA GLY A 116 -3.72 8.36 5.48
C GLY A 116 -3.99 9.77 6.02
N ASN A 117 -5.17 9.96 6.62
CA ASN A 117 -5.51 11.22 7.27
C ASN A 117 -4.71 11.42 8.55
N ALA A 118 -4.19 12.63 8.75
CA ALA A 118 -3.59 13.02 10.02
C ALA A 118 -4.61 12.89 11.16
N GLY A 119 -4.20 12.22 12.24
CA GLY A 119 -5.06 12.03 13.42
C GLY A 119 -5.90 10.74 13.39
N VAL A 120 -5.93 10.00 12.29
CA VAL A 120 -6.55 8.67 12.26
C VAL A 120 -5.53 7.65 12.74
N SER A 121 -5.87 6.92 13.83
CA SER A 121 -5.00 5.88 14.34
C SER A 121 -5.11 4.61 13.48
N PHE A 122 -3.99 3.96 13.26
CA PHE A 122 -3.91 2.65 12.60
C PHE A 122 -2.94 1.77 13.38
N THR A 123 -3.47 1.19 14.46
CA THR A 123 -2.69 0.43 15.43
C THR A 123 -2.27 -0.92 14.87
N LYS A 124 -1.46 -1.67 15.62
CA LYS A 124 -1.10 -3.05 15.28
C LYS A 124 -2.36 -3.92 15.08
N LYS A 125 -3.36 -3.73 15.94
CA LYS A 125 -4.63 -4.45 15.83
C LYS A 125 -5.35 -4.12 14.51
N ASP A 126 -5.42 -2.83 14.17
CA ASP A 126 -6.06 -2.37 12.92
C ASP A 126 -5.33 -2.92 11.70
N LEU A 127 -4.00 -2.85 11.70
CA LEU A 127 -3.18 -3.37 10.62
C LEU A 127 -3.32 -4.90 10.48
N SER A 128 -3.35 -5.62 11.60
CA SER A 128 -3.55 -7.08 11.61
C SER A 128 -4.91 -7.46 11.05
N LEU A 129 -5.97 -6.75 11.43
CA LEU A 129 -7.31 -6.98 10.90
C LEU A 129 -7.38 -6.71 9.39
N TYR A 130 -6.79 -5.60 8.95
CA TYR A 130 -6.73 -5.27 7.54
C TYR A 130 -5.95 -6.32 6.74
N ALA A 131 -4.80 -6.72 7.25
CA ALA A 131 -3.95 -7.72 6.60
C ALA A 131 -4.68 -9.08 6.47
N LYS A 132 -5.41 -9.48 7.50
CA LYS A 132 -6.16 -10.73 7.49
C LYS A 132 -7.35 -10.68 6.53
N ASN A 133 -8.12 -9.60 6.56
CA ASN A 133 -9.38 -9.49 5.82
C ASN A 133 -9.20 -9.01 4.37
N ALA A 134 -8.30 -8.08 4.13
CA ALA A 134 -8.10 -7.48 2.80
C ALA A 134 -6.89 -8.05 2.06
N LEU A 135 -5.79 -8.33 2.76
CA LEU A 135 -4.56 -8.84 2.14
C LEU A 135 -4.49 -10.37 2.10
N GLY A 136 -5.37 -11.06 2.82
CA GLY A 136 -5.40 -12.52 2.85
C GLY A 136 -4.21 -13.15 3.59
N ILE A 137 -3.58 -12.43 4.53
CA ILE A 137 -2.46 -12.92 5.31
C ILE A 137 -2.98 -13.73 6.50
N ILE A 138 -2.53 -14.97 6.64
CA ILE A 138 -3.04 -15.91 7.65
C ILE A 138 -2.59 -15.50 9.06
N SER A 139 -1.31 -15.14 9.23
CA SER A 139 -0.72 -14.79 10.52
C SER A 139 -0.03 -13.42 10.46
N PRO A 140 -0.81 -12.34 10.36
CA PRO A 140 -0.23 -11.01 10.12
C PRO A 140 0.64 -10.51 11.27
N GLU A 141 0.30 -10.82 12.52
CA GLU A 141 1.06 -10.39 13.70
C GLU A 141 2.51 -10.86 13.65
N GLY A 142 2.75 -12.09 13.25
CA GLY A 142 4.10 -12.65 13.11
C GLY A 142 4.92 -11.93 12.06
N VAL A 143 4.31 -11.61 10.93
CA VAL A 143 4.99 -10.87 9.84
C VAL A 143 5.27 -9.42 10.26
N ILE A 144 4.32 -8.76 10.93
CA ILE A 144 4.50 -7.41 11.47
C ILE A 144 5.68 -7.39 12.45
N ASP A 145 5.75 -8.37 13.36
CA ASP A 145 6.84 -8.47 14.34
C ASP A 145 8.19 -8.69 13.67
N LEU A 146 8.26 -9.53 12.63
CA LEU A 146 9.49 -9.72 11.85
C LEU A 146 9.94 -8.44 11.16
N LEU A 147 9.03 -7.70 10.54
CA LEU A 147 9.34 -6.43 9.89
C LEU A 147 9.87 -5.40 10.90
N ALA A 148 9.27 -5.35 12.08
CA ALA A 148 9.72 -4.46 13.16
C ALA A 148 11.09 -4.89 13.71
N GLN A 149 11.32 -6.18 13.89
CA GLN A 149 12.59 -6.74 14.37
C GLN A 149 13.74 -6.43 13.42
N HIS A 150 13.50 -6.51 12.10
CA HIS A 150 14.48 -6.21 11.08
C HIS A 150 14.58 -4.71 10.76
N LYS A 151 13.90 -3.87 11.52
CA LYS A 151 13.90 -2.40 11.35
C LYS A 151 13.49 -1.96 9.94
N ILE A 152 12.52 -2.63 9.36
CA ILE A 152 11.87 -2.22 8.12
C ILE A 152 10.70 -1.30 8.44
N ILE A 153 9.97 -1.60 9.52
CA ILE A 153 8.90 -0.76 10.04
C ILE A 153 9.15 -0.42 11.51
N ARG A 154 8.53 0.65 11.98
CA ARG A 154 8.45 1.01 13.39
C ARG A 154 7.09 1.58 13.73
N TYR A 155 6.66 1.43 14.97
CA TYR A 155 5.44 2.08 15.44
C TYR A 155 5.75 3.51 15.86
N ALA A 156 5.10 4.47 15.22
CA ALA A 156 5.22 5.88 15.55
C ALA A 156 4.09 6.28 16.51
N GLU A 157 4.41 6.38 17.80
CA GLU A 157 3.44 6.70 18.86
C GLU A 157 2.70 8.00 18.60
N TYR A 158 3.43 9.03 18.15
CA TYR A 158 2.84 10.35 17.86
C TYR A 158 1.83 10.36 16.70
N LYS A 159 1.88 9.35 15.83
CA LYS A 159 0.94 9.16 14.73
C LYS A 159 -0.07 8.05 15.01
N SER A 160 0.16 7.24 16.04
CA SER A 160 -0.58 6.00 16.29
C SER A 160 -0.64 5.09 15.05
N GLN A 161 0.47 4.98 14.33
CA GLN A 161 0.62 4.21 13.09
C GLN A 161 1.98 3.58 12.98
N TYR A 162 2.08 2.49 12.22
CA TYR A 162 3.36 2.03 11.72
C TYR A 162 3.86 2.93 10.59
N VAL A 163 5.15 3.16 10.57
CA VAL A 163 5.84 3.89 9.50
C VAL A 163 7.00 3.05 8.98
N LEU A 164 7.37 3.27 7.72
CA LEU A 164 8.57 2.68 7.16
C LEU A 164 9.80 3.41 7.70
N PHE A 165 10.88 2.64 7.96
CA PHE A 165 12.17 3.27 8.24
C PHE A 165 12.67 3.96 6.97
N GLU A 166 12.73 5.25 7.01
CA GLU A 166 13.49 6.02 6.04
C GLU A 166 14.95 5.90 6.45
N GLY A 167 15.85 5.69 5.50
CA GLY A 167 17.28 5.40 5.78
C GLY A 167 18.05 6.51 6.49
N THR A 168 17.37 7.55 6.96
CA THR A 168 17.91 8.69 7.71
C THR A 168 17.54 8.67 9.19
N ASP A 169 16.66 7.78 9.63
CA ASP A 169 16.31 7.61 11.04
C ASP A 169 17.36 6.73 11.73
N VAL A 170 18.44 7.35 12.11
CA VAL A 170 19.45 6.72 12.92
C VAL A 170 19.07 6.89 14.39
#